data_956191a77fc165da637f98bbad18a4c0
#
_entry.id   956191a77fc165da637f98bbad18a4c0
#
_cell.length_a   1.000
_cell.length_b   1.000
_cell.length_c   1.000
_cell.angle_alpha   90.00
_cell.angle_beta   90.00
_cell.angle_gamma   90.00
#
_symmetry.space_group_name_H-M   'P 1'
#
loop_
_entity.id
_entity.type
_entity.pdbx_description
1 polymer ?
#
loop_
_entity_poly.entity_id
_entity_poly.type
_entity_poly.pdbx_seq_one_letter_code
_entity_poly.pdbx_strand_id
1 'polypeptide(L)'
;METGDPSKNIKKSGLSEQFALMREQNYYAKTFDTVDPSSAYIRKHLVGKYNFAWIVKYYAQNPQQFLRLLDVASKDIMVTQVKAVGDYTKSSGKKAGQQSTFFTLYSSLAGAFFPGKYAFLCLLALTFIIVYAVSAYIDFAAGRLFGVMRFFLVLGLMTICVFVPIVSIIGDGDADLAKHLFMVPLSLDLTFIMFISDILNGQLWLTEQEEDEDE
;
A
#
# COMPACT_ATOMS: atom_id res chain seq x y z
N MET A 1 -6.20 6.97 -13.73
CA MET A 1 -6.60 7.61 -15.01
C MET A 1 -7.32 6.66 -15.98
N GLU A 2 -7.57 5.45 -15.59
CA GLU A 2 -8.14 4.42 -16.49
C GLU A 2 -9.65 4.52 -16.72
N THR A 3 -10.34 5.48 -16.17
CA THR A 3 -11.79 5.58 -16.32
C THR A 3 -12.18 6.96 -16.79
N GLY A 4 -12.42 7.08 -18.06
CA GLY A 4 -12.83 8.28 -18.73
C GLY A 4 -11.85 8.69 -19.83
N ASP A 5 -12.21 9.64 -20.62
CA ASP A 5 -11.35 10.23 -21.66
C ASP A 5 -10.18 10.97 -20.97
N PRO A 6 -8.93 10.48 -21.09
CA PRO A 6 -7.77 11.11 -20.43
C PRO A 6 -7.61 12.57 -20.84
N SER A 7 -7.90 12.92 -22.10
CA SER A 7 -7.79 14.26 -22.63
C SER A 7 -8.75 15.23 -21.93
N LYS A 8 -9.98 14.79 -21.65
CA LYS A 8 -10.96 15.59 -20.90
C LYS A 8 -10.53 15.83 -19.46
N ASN A 9 -9.99 14.80 -18.80
CA ASN A 9 -9.53 14.90 -17.42
C ASN A 9 -8.32 15.84 -17.31
N ILE A 10 -7.37 15.74 -18.25
CA ILE A 10 -6.21 16.63 -18.33
C ILE A 10 -6.63 18.07 -18.59
N LYS A 11 -7.54 18.31 -19.53
CA LYS A 11 -8.07 19.64 -19.82
C LYS A 11 -8.80 20.23 -18.62
N LYS A 12 -9.63 19.44 -17.94
CA LYS A 12 -10.34 19.83 -16.71
C LYS A 12 -9.39 20.20 -15.57
N SER A 13 -8.21 19.56 -15.51
CA SER A 13 -7.17 19.87 -14.53
C SER A 13 -6.36 21.13 -14.86
N GLY A 14 -6.61 21.77 -16.01
CA GLY A 14 -5.88 22.95 -16.47
C GLY A 14 -4.56 22.66 -17.19
N LEU A 15 -4.27 21.37 -17.47
CA LEU A 15 -3.13 20.92 -18.23
C LEU A 15 -3.43 20.98 -19.75
N SER A 16 -2.38 21.19 -20.55
CA SER A 16 -2.48 21.02 -22.00
C SER A 16 -2.74 19.55 -22.36
N GLU A 17 -3.61 19.32 -23.34
CA GLU A 17 -3.97 17.97 -23.81
C GLU A 17 -2.77 17.15 -24.28
N GLN A 18 -1.69 17.80 -24.74
CA GLN A 18 -0.43 17.13 -25.14
C GLN A 18 0.18 16.28 -24.02
N PHE A 19 -0.07 16.59 -22.75
CA PHE A 19 0.42 15.80 -21.63
C PHE A 19 -0.31 14.45 -21.49
N ALA A 20 -1.40 14.22 -22.22
CA ALA A 20 -2.01 12.89 -22.32
C ALA A 20 -1.07 11.85 -22.94
N LEU A 21 -0.13 12.28 -23.78
CA LEU A 21 0.91 11.43 -24.38
C LEU A 21 1.89 10.87 -23.34
N MET A 22 2.00 11.51 -22.16
CA MET A 22 2.85 11.04 -21.05
C MET A 22 2.16 10.01 -20.15
N ARG A 23 0.95 9.60 -20.48
CA ARG A 23 0.22 8.57 -19.74
C ARG A 23 1.01 7.27 -19.75
N GLU A 24 1.09 6.61 -18.58
CA GLU A 24 1.79 5.32 -18.38
C GLU A 24 3.30 5.36 -18.70
N GLN A 25 3.87 6.56 -18.85
CA GLN A 25 5.30 6.74 -19.10
C GLN A 25 6.03 7.01 -17.78
N ASN A 26 7.19 6.40 -17.63
CA ASN A 26 8.04 6.65 -16.47
C ASN A 26 8.76 8.00 -16.64
N TYR A 27 8.56 8.92 -15.70
CA TYR A 27 9.19 10.25 -15.72
C TYR A 27 10.72 10.22 -15.87
N TYR A 28 11.37 9.16 -15.38
CA TYR A 28 12.83 9.02 -15.42
C TYR A 28 13.37 8.41 -16.72
N ALA A 29 12.53 7.93 -17.60
CA ALA A 29 12.98 7.39 -18.88
C ALA A 29 13.44 8.54 -19.79
N LYS A 30 14.75 8.57 -20.11
CA LYS A 30 15.34 9.59 -21.00
C LYS A 30 14.94 9.45 -22.47
N THR A 31 14.23 8.39 -22.81
CA THR A 31 13.86 8.00 -24.18
C THR A 31 12.36 8.07 -24.41
N PHE A 32 11.75 9.22 -24.11
CA PHE A 32 10.39 9.49 -24.61
C PHE A 32 10.48 10.00 -26.03
N ASP A 33 9.95 9.25 -26.98
CA ASP A 33 9.97 9.62 -28.39
C ASP A 33 9.26 10.95 -28.70
N THR A 34 8.41 11.44 -27.82
CA THR A 34 7.59 12.61 -28.05
C THR A 34 7.89 13.81 -27.16
N VAL A 35 8.35 13.61 -25.93
CA VAL A 35 8.60 14.71 -24.97
C VAL A 35 9.71 14.32 -23.99
N ASP A 36 10.84 15.06 -24.02
CA ASP A 36 11.88 14.90 -23.00
C ASP A 36 11.41 15.49 -21.66
N PRO A 37 11.23 14.67 -20.61
CA PRO A 37 10.77 15.13 -19.29
C PRO A 37 11.76 16.07 -18.61
N SER A 38 13.04 16.03 -19.00
CA SER A 38 14.10 16.90 -18.47
C SER A 38 14.17 18.26 -19.20
N SER A 39 13.38 18.47 -20.25
CA SER A 39 13.40 19.66 -21.06
C SER A 39 13.00 20.92 -20.27
N ALA A 40 13.55 22.07 -20.65
CA ALA A 40 13.18 23.36 -20.05
C ALA A 40 11.68 23.67 -20.24
N TYR A 41 11.08 23.17 -21.32
CA TYR A 41 9.66 23.32 -21.59
C TYR A 41 8.82 22.58 -20.52
N ILE A 42 9.11 21.32 -20.25
CA ILE A 42 8.40 20.52 -19.24
C ILE A 42 8.59 21.12 -17.84
N ARG A 43 9.80 21.50 -17.46
CA ARG A 43 10.05 22.18 -16.18
C ARG A 43 9.20 23.42 -16.01
N LYS A 44 9.08 24.25 -17.04
CA LYS A 44 8.32 25.50 -16.99
C LYS A 44 6.81 25.28 -16.99
N HIS A 45 6.30 24.33 -17.79
CA HIS A 45 4.86 24.22 -18.07
C HIS A 45 4.18 23.09 -17.28
N LEU A 46 4.93 22.12 -16.76
CA LEU A 46 4.43 21.04 -15.95
C LEU A 46 4.91 21.17 -14.49
N VAL A 47 6.20 20.94 -14.24
CA VAL A 47 6.75 20.84 -12.88
C VAL A 47 6.61 22.13 -12.09
N GLY A 48 6.77 23.28 -12.72
CA GLY A 48 6.63 24.60 -12.06
C GLY A 48 5.20 24.97 -11.66
N LYS A 49 4.19 24.33 -12.28
CA LYS A 49 2.77 24.63 -12.03
C LYS A 49 2.11 23.64 -11.07
N TYR A 50 2.59 22.41 -11.00
CA TYR A 50 1.96 21.29 -10.28
C TYR A 50 2.87 20.80 -9.17
N ASN A 51 2.80 21.46 -8.03
CA ASN A 51 3.50 21.09 -6.82
C ASN A 51 2.67 20.09 -5.99
N PHE A 52 3.27 19.57 -4.92
CA PHE A 52 2.62 18.62 -4.00
C PHE A 52 1.25 19.13 -3.50
N ALA A 53 1.15 20.40 -3.14
CA ALA A 53 -0.10 20.98 -2.67
C ALA A 53 -1.21 20.94 -3.74
N TRP A 54 -0.84 21.12 -5.02
CA TRP A 54 -1.78 20.97 -6.14
C TRP A 54 -2.27 19.53 -6.27
N ILE A 55 -1.38 18.54 -6.14
CA ILE A 55 -1.74 17.11 -6.22
C ILE A 55 -2.74 16.76 -5.12
N VAL A 56 -2.46 17.15 -3.89
CA VAL A 56 -3.36 16.92 -2.74
C VAL A 56 -4.72 17.58 -2.98
N LYS A 57 -4.74 18.85 -3.43
CA LYS A 57 -5.97 19.56 -3.77
C LYS A 57 -6.75 18.85 -4.88
N TYR A 58 -6.05 18.38 -5.92
CA TYR A 58 -6.68 17.66 -7.02
C TYR A 58 -7.38 16.38 -6.55
N TYR A 59 -6.73 15.55 -5.71
CA TYR A 59 -7.35 14.35 -5.16
C TYR A 59 -8.49 14.66 -4.18
N ALA A 60 -8.38 15.73 -3.40
CA ALA A 60 -9.47 16.19 -2.53
C ALA A 60 -10.73 16.61 -3.34
N GLN A 61 -10.53 17.18 -4.53
CA GLN A 61 -11.61 17.54 -5.45
C GLN A 61 -12.13 16.35 -6.29
N ASN A 62 -11.35 15.28 -6.40
CA ASN A 62 -11.69 14.07 -7.16
C ASN A 62 -11.55 12.79 -6.33
N PRO A 63 -12.29 12.65 -5.22
CA PRO A 63 -12.12 11.55 -4.26
C PRO A 63 -12.35 10.16 -4.88
N GLN A 64 -13.27 10.03 -5.82
CA GLN A 64 -13.51 8.76 -6.51
C GLN A 64 -12.30 8.29 -7.33
N GLN A 65 -11.58 9.22 -7.96
CA GLN A 65 -10.37 8.87 -8.68
C GLN A 65 -9.25 8.46 -7.72
N PHE A 66 -9.12 9.15 -6.59
CA PHE A 66 -8.17 8.79 -5.54
C PHE A 66 -8.44 7.39 -4.98
N LEU A 67 -9.68 7.09 -4.62
CA LEU A 67 -10.08 5.76 -4.12
C LEU A 67 -9.80 4.64 -5.13
N ARG A 68 -10.00 4.90 -6.42
CA ARG A 68 -9.66 3.93 -7.47
C ARG A 68 -8.16 3.67 -7.56
N LEU A 69 -7.33 4.69 -7.42
CA LEU A 69 -5.88 4.53 -7.38
C LEU A 69 -5.43 3.77 -6.12
N LEU A 70 -6.06 4.02 -4.98
CA LEU A 70 -5.83 3.24 -3.77
C LEU A 70 -6.24 1.76 -3.93
N ASP A 71 -7.31 1.48 -4.69
CA ASP A 71 -7.67 0.11 -5.06
C ASP A 71 -6.61 -0.53 -5.98
N VAL A 72 -6.01 0.24 -6.91
CA VAL A 72 -4.89 -0.25 -7.73
C VAL A 72 -3.69 -0.57 -6.84
N ALA A 73 -3.31 0.34 -5.94
CA ALA A 73 -2.25 0.10 -4.96
C ALA A 73 -2.52 -1.16 -4.13
N SER A 74 -3.77 -1.34 -3.68
CA SER A 74 -4.14 -2.51 -2.85
C SER A 74 -4.01 -3.84 -3.58
N LYS A 75 -4.12 -3.88 -4.90
CA LYS A 75 -3.86 -5.10 -5.69
C LYS A 75 -2.38 -5.46 -5.72
N ASP A 76 -1.51 -4.47 -5.63
CA ASP A 76 -0.06 -4.65 -5.70
C ASP A 76 0.59 -4.93 -4.33
N ILE A 77 -0.17 -4.83 -3.23
CA ILE A 77 0.33 -5.08 -1.86
C ILE A 77 0.96 -6.48 -1.73
N MET A 78 0.32 -7.51 -2.29
CA MET A 78 0.80 -8.89 -2.19
C MET A 78 1.78 -9.29 -3.32
N VAL A 79 2.16 -8.35 -4.18
CA VAL A 79 3.12 -8.60 -5.25
C VAL A 79 4.54 -8.52 -4.72
N THR A 80 5.17 -9.66 -4.47
CA THR A 80 6.57 -9.74 -4.02
C THR A 80 7.57 -9.74 -5.17
N GLN A 81 7.12 -10.08 -6.37
CA GLN A 81 7.96 -10.14 -7.57
C GLN A 81 7.43 -9.19 -8.64
N VAL A 82 8.20 -8.14 -8.89
CA VAL A 82 7.85 -7.13 -9.90
C VAL A 82 8.10 -7.69 -11.30
N LYS A 83 7.13 -7.51 -12.21
CA LYS A 83 7.21 -8.03 -13.60
C LYS A 83 8.42 -7.53 -14.40
N ALA A 84 8.97 -6.39 -14.02
CA ALA A 84 10.08 -5.75 -14.74
C ALA A 84 11.47 -6.31 -14.39
N VAL A 85 11.59 -7.16 -13.37
CA VAL A 85 12.89 -7.66 -12.88
C VAL A 85 12.80 -9.13 -12.49
N GLY A 86 13.95 -9.81 -12.48
CA GLY A 86 14.02 -11.21 -12.06
C GLY A 86 13.72 -12.23 -13.17
N ASP A 87 13.80 -11.81 -14.42
CA ASP A 87 13.67 -12.71 -15.56
C ASP A 87 14.87 -13.64 -15.69
N TYR A 88 14.61 -14.84 -16.21
CA TYR A 88 15.68 -15.76 -16.55
C TYR A 88 16.60 -15.17 -17.63
N THR A 89 17.90 -15.44 -17.50
CA THR A 89 18.89 -15.03 -18.51
C THR A 89 18.66 -15.77 -19.84
N LYS A 90 19.10 -15.17 -20.95
CA LYS A 90 18.99 -15.77 -22.29
C LYS A 90 19.62 -17.18 -22.37
N SER A 91 20.67 -17.46 -21.58
CA SER A 91 21.37 -18.74 -21.54
C SER A 91 20.60 -19.85 -20.83
N SER A 92 19.53 -19.56 -20.13
CA SER A 92 18.73 -20.54 -19.36
C SER A 92 17.80 -21.41 -20.22
N GLY A 93 17.63 -21.12 -21.50
CA GLY A 93 16.71 -21.80 -22.39
C GLY A 93 15.22 -21.53 -22.09
N LYS A 94 14.93 -20.57 -21.22
CA LYS A 94 13.55 -20.17 -20.87
C LYS A 94 13.04 -19.08 -21.80
N LYS A 95 11.70 -18.93 -21.87
CA LYS A 95 11.07 -17.87 -22.68
C LYS A 95 11.46 -16.49 -22.17
N ALA A 96 11.58 -15.52 -23.08
CA ALA A 96 11.82 -14.12 -22.73
C ALA A 96 10.72 -13.62 -21.77
N GLY A 97 11.12 -12.93 -20.69
CA GLY A 97 10.20 -12.43 -19.66
C GLY A 97 9.68 -13.50 -18.69
N GLN A 98 10.16 -14.75 -18.79
CA GLN A 98 9.79 -15.79 -17.84
C GLN A 98 10.57 -15.61 -16.54
N GLN A 99 9.87 -15.63 -15.41
CA GLN A 99 10.40 -15.49 -14.06
C GLN A 99 10.29 -16.81 -13.28
N SER A 100 11.12 -16.94 -12.22
CA SER A 100 11.00 -18.05 -11.29
C SER A 100 9.78 -17.83 -10.39
N THR A 101 8.98 -18.87 -10.20
CA THR A 101 7.81 -18.86 -9.28
C THR A 101 8.12 -19.54 -7.95
N PHE A 102 9.35 -19.97 -7.72
CA PHE A 102 9.71 -20.76 -6.54
C PHE A 102 9.45 -20.00 -5.22
N PHE A 103 9.75 -18.69 -5.19
CA PHE A 103 9.56 -17.86 -3.98
C PHE A 103 8.23 -17.08 -3.97
N THR A 104 7.32 -17.34 -4.92
CA THR A 104 6.05 -16.61 -5.02
C THR A 104 4.87 -17.37 -4.40
N LEU A 105 5.09 -18.58 -3.85
CA LEU A 105 4.01 -19.38 -3.28
C LEU A 105 3.24 -18.63 -2.20
N TYR A 106 3.96 -18.01 -1.25
CA TYR A 106 3.36 -17.25 -0.16
C TYR A 106 2.53 -16.06 -0.70
N SER A 107 3.13 -15.21 -1.55
CA SER A 107 2.43 -14.06 -2.12
C SER A 107 1.25 -14.45 -3.00
N SER A 108 1.32 -15.58 -3.70
CA SER A 108 0.22 -16.11 -4.49
C SER A 108 -0.94 -16.57 -3.61
N LEU A 109 -0.65 -17.27 -2.52
CA LEU A 109 -1.66 -17.68 -1.53
C LEU A 109 -2.27 -16.46 -0.82
N ALA A 110 -1.44 -15.58 -0.28
CA ALA A 110 -1.90 -14.36 0.38
C ALA A 110 -2.73 -13.49 -0.56
N GLY A 111 -2.30 -13.31 -1.81
CA GLY A 111 -3.02 -12.56 -2.83
C GLY A 111 -4.36 -13.19 -3.23
N ALA A 112 -4.51 -14.52 -3.14
CA ALA A 112 -5.77 -15.20 -3.41
C ALA A 112 -6.84 -14.89 -2.33
N PHE A 113 -6.42 -14.64 -1.09
CA PHE A 113 -7.32 -14.29 0.02
C PHE A 113 -7.50 -12.77 0.18
N PHE A 114 -6.61 -11.97 -0.38
CA PHE A 114 -6.67 -10.51 -0.27
C PHE A 114 -7.48 -9.93 -1.45
N PRO A 115 -8.64 -9.32 -1.22
CA PRO A 115 -9.55 -8.87 -2.30
C PRO A 115 -9.04 -7.69 -3.13
N GLY A 116 -7.84 -7.16 -2.86
CA GLY A 116 -7.25 -6.05 -3.60
C GLY A 116 -8.09 -4.77 -3.54
N LYS A 117 -8.73 -4.52 -2.40
CA LYS A 117 -9.55 -3.34 -2.14
C LYS A 117 -9.03 -2.56 -0.95
N TYR A 118 -8.81 -1.27 -1.14
CA TYR A 118 -8.33 -0.41 -0.06
C TYR A 118 -9.29 -0.33 1.14
N ALA A 119 -10.59 -0.33 0.87
CA ALA A 119 -11.61 -0.38 1.91
C ALA A 119 -11.50 -1.64 2.78
N PHE A 120 -11.14 -2.79 2.19
CA PHE A 120 -10.90 -4.02 2.95
C PHE A 120 -9.68 -3.89 3.85
N LEU A 121 -8.58 -3.31 3.34
CA LEU A 121 -7.39 -3.04 4.14
C LEU A 121 -7.70 -2.13 5.34
N CYS A 122 -8.46 -1.06 5.13
CA CYS A 122 -8.90 -0.16 6.21
C CYS A 122 -9.80 -0.88 7.22
N LEU A 123 -10.73 -1.72 6.76
CA LEU A 123 -11.60 -2.50 7.63
C LEU A 123 -10.79 -3.48 8.48
N LEU A 124 -9.85 -4.19 7.86
CA LEU A 124 -8.96 -5.12 8.55
C LEU A 124 -8.10 -4.39 9.60
N ALA A 125 -7.51 -3.26 9.23
CA ALA A 125 -6.74 -2.44 10.15
C ALA A 125 -7.59 -1.96 11.34
N LEU A 126 -8.79 -1.48 11.07
CA LEU A 126 -9.73 -1.04 12.12
C LEU A 126 -10.11 -2.19 13.05
N THR A 127 -10.34 -3.39 12.51
CA THR A 127 -10.65 -4.59 13.31
C THR A 127 -9.52 -4.91 14.28
N PHE A 128 -8.27 -4.95 13.82
CA PHE A 128 -7.12 -5.21 14.70
C PHE A 128 -6.94 -4.10 15.74
N ILE A 129 -7.09 -2.84 15.35
CA ILE A 129 -7.00 -1.70 16.30
C ILE A 129 -8.06 -1.86 17.41
N ILE A 130 -9.31 -2.19 17.06
CA ILE A 130 -10.39 -2.36 18.04
C ILE A 130 -10.11 -3.55 18.96
N VAL A 131 -9.71 -4.70 18.42
CA VAL A 131 -9.42 -5.90 19.23
C VAL A 131 -8.31 -5.61 20.25
N TYR A 132 -7.21 -5.01 19.79
CA TYR A 132 -6.10 -4.70 20.69
C TYR A 132 -6.39 -3.51 21.62
N ALA A 133 -7.26 -2.58 21.24
CA ALA A 133 -7.71 -1.51 22.14
C ALA A 133 -8.55 -2.06 23.30
N VAL A 134 -9.43 -3.03 23.02
CA VAL A 134 -10.21 -3.73 24.06
C VAL A 134 -9.27 -4.51 25.00
N SER A 135 -8.32 -5.28 24.44
CA SER A 135 -7.32 -6.00 25.23
C SER A 135 -6.51 -5.05 26.11
N ALA A 136 -6.03 -3.93 25.55
CA ALA A 136 -5.27 -2.92 26.29
C ALA A 136 -6.10 -2.26 27.41
N TYR A 137 -7.39 -2.03 27.19
CA TYR A 137 -8.28 -1.47 28.21
C TYR A 137 -8.45 -2.43 29.40
N ILE A 138 -8.64 -3.73 29.14
CA ILE A 138 -8.75 -4.77 30.16
C ILE A 138 -7.44 -4.86 30.95
N ASP A 139 -6.30 -4.94 30.26
CA ASP A 139 -4.99 -5.00 30.91
C ASP A 139 -4.67 -3.75 31.73
N PHE A 140 -4.98 -2.59 31.22
CA PHE A 140 -4.78 -1.33 31.92
C PHE A 140 -5.63 -1.24 33.23
N ALA A 141 -6.89 -1.69 33.15
CA ALA A 141 -7.78 -1.74 34.32
C ALA A 141 -7.27 -2.73 35.40
N ALA A 142 -6.57 -3.78 34.98
CA ALA A 142 -5.91 -4.76 35.87
C ALA A 142 -4.48 -4.33 36.28
N GLY A 143 -4.02 -3.12 35.94
CA GLY A 143 -2.68 -2.64 36.30
C GLY A 143 -1.54 -3.23 35.44
N ARG A 144 -1.86 -3.93 34.35
CA ARG A 144 -0.88 -4.56 33.47
C ARG A 144 -0.57 -3.63 32.27
N LEU A 145 0.70 -3.31 32.06
CA LEU A 145 1.11 -2.42 30.96
C LEU A 145 1.43 -3.15 29.65
N PHE A 146 1.60 -4.46 29.70
CA PHE A 146 2.03 -5.24 28.52
C PHE A 146 1.01 -5.20 27.38
N GLY A 147 -0.29 -5.31 27.67
CA GLY A 147 -1.35 -5.16 26.66
C GLY A 147 -1.41 -3.78 26.03
N VAL A 148 -1.13 -2.75 26.84
CA VAL A 148 -1.05 -1.37 26.35
C VAL A 148 0.12 -1.22 25.35
N MET A 149 1.28 -1.78 25.65
CA MET A 149 2.43 -1.76 24.72
C MET A 149 2.13 -2.50 23.42
N ARG A 150 1.48 -3.68 23.48
CA ARG A 150 1.03 -4.43 22.29
C ARG A 150 0.06 -3.62 21.44
N PHE A 151 -0.90 -2.95 22.07
CA PHE A 151 -1.83 -2.05 21.35
C PHE A 151 -1.09 -0.98 20.55
N PHE A 152 -0.13 -0.28 21.17
CA PHE A 152 0.61 0.78 20.46
C PHE A 152 1.46 0.21 19.31
N LEU A 153 2.02 -1.00 19.47
CA LEU A 153 2.73 -1.65 18.38
C LEU A 153 1.78 -1.97 17.20
N VAL A 154 0.63 -2.58 17.47
CA VAL A 154 -0.36 -2.88 16.43
C VAL A 154 -0.92 -1.61 15.81
N LEU A 155 -1.17 -0.56 16.60
CA LEU A 155 -1.59 0.74 16.08
C LEU A 155 -0.57 1.31 15.09
N GLY A 156 0.73 1.22 15.42
CA GLY A 156 1.82 1.62 14.51
C GLY A 156 1.82 0.80 13.21
N LEU A 157 1.75 -0.52 13.30
CA LEU A 157 1.71 -1.41 12.14
C LEU A 157 0.48 -1.15 11.25
N MET A 158 -0.70 -0.96 11.85
CA MET A 158 -1.93 -0.66 11.11
C MET A 158 -1.91 0.75 10.50
N THR A 159 -1.26 1.70 11.15
CA THR A 159 -1.00 3.02 10.58
C THR A 159 -0.16 2.92 9.30
N ILE A 160 0.88 2.09 9.29
CA ILE A 160 1.66 1.80 8.08
C ILE A 160 0.74 1.24 6.98
N CYS A 161 -0.09 0.25 7.30
CA CYS A 161 -1.01 -0.37 6.34
C CYS A 161 -1.95 0.64 5.67
N VAL A 162 -2.44 1.61 6.42
CA VAL A 162 -3.38 2.63 5.91
C VAL A 162 -2.65 3.76 5.18
N PHE A 163 -1.57 4.30 5.75
CA PHE A 163 -0.97 5.53 5.23
C PHE A 163 0.05 5.31 4.12
N VAL A 164 0.77 4.17 4.08
CA VAL A 164 1.76 3.92 3.02
C VAL A 164 1.13 3.91 1.62
N PRO A 165 -0.02 3.26 1.35
CA PRO A 165 -0.68 3.37 0.06
C PRO A 165 -1.08 4.80 -0.31
N ILE A 166 -1.57 5.59 0.66
CA ILE A 166 -1.93 7.00 0.45
C ILE A 166 -0.71 7.81 0.02
N VAL A 167 0.38 7.70 0.78
CA VAL A 167 1.62 8.46 0.52
C VAL A 167 2.22 8.04 -0.82
N SER A 168 2.22 6.73 -1.14
CA SER A 168 2.74 6.22 -2.41
C SER A 168 1.95 6.78 -3.60
N ILE A 169 0.62 6.78 -3.54
CA ILE A 169 -0.21 7.32 -4.62
C ILE A 169 -0.04 8.84 -4.76
N ILE A 170 0.10 9.57 -3.67
CA ILE A 170 0.29 11.04 -3.73
C ILE A 170 1.70 11.39 -4.23
N GLY A 171 2.73 10.59 -3.86
CA GLY A 171 4.12 10.83 -4.23
C GLY A 171 4.45 10.40 -5.66
N ASP A 172 4.16 9.16 -6.00
CA ASP A 172 4.61 8.53 -7.24
C ASP A 172 3.46 8.08 -8.17
N GLY A 173 2.21 8.25 -7.76
CA GLY A 173 1.05 7.77 -8.51
C GLY A 173 0.97 6.24 -8.49
N ASP A 174 0.86 5.63 -9.67
CA ASP A 174 0.80 4.17 -9.86
C ASP A 174 2.14 3.55 -10.33
N ALA A 175 3.22 4.34 -10.30
CA ALA A 175 4.53 3.87 -10.70
C ALA A 175 5.18 2.99 -9.62
N ASP A 176 5.67 1.80 -10.00
CA ASP A 176 6.47 0.90 -9.16
C ASP A 176 5.85 0.59 -7.77
N LEU A 177 4.51 0.60 -7.66
CA LEU A 177 3.77 0.49 -6.39
C LEU A 177 4.23 -0.69 -5.52
N ALA A 178 4.50 -1.85 -6.11
CA ALA A 178 4.95 -3.02 -5.34
C ALA A 178 6.23 -2.76 -4.53
N LYS A 179 7.12 -1.89 -5.00
CA LYS A 179 8.34 -1.51 -4.26
C LYS A 179 8.03 -0.58 -3.10
N HIS A 180 7.12 0.36 -3.29
CA HIS A 180 6.74 1.33 -2.26
C HIS A 180 5.86 0.71 -1.17
N LEU A 181 5.08 -0.30 -1.54
CA LEU A 181 4.10 -0.93 -0.66
C LEU A 181 4.65 -2.11 0.17
N PHE A 182 5.92 -2.50 0.04
CA PHE A 182 6.47 -3.71 0.68
C PHE A 182 6.33 -3.73 2.21
N MET A 183 6.26 -2.55 2.85
CA MET A 183 6.05 -2.45 4.29
C MET A 183 4.63 -2.86 4.72
N VAL A 184 3.66 -2.80 3.80
CA VAL A 184 2.26 -3.14 4.12
C VAL A 184 2.08 -4.64 4.37
N PRO A 185 2.47 -5.57 3.47
CA PRO A 185 2.37 -7.00 3.75
C PRO A 185 3.20 -7.41 4.97
N LEU A 186 4.39 -6.83 5.16
CA LEU A 186 5.20 -7.10 6.35
C LEU A 186 4.47 -6.71 7.64
N SER A 187 3.83 -5.54 7.67
CA SER A 187 3.06 -5.08 8.83
C SER A 187 1.83 -5.95 9.08
N LEU A 188 1.15 -6.41 8.02
CA LEU A 188 0.05 -7.34 8.13
C LEU A 188 0.51 -8.69 8.71
N ASP A 189 1.60 -9.26 8.17
CA ASP A 189 2.14 -10.54 8.62
C ASP A 189 2.53 -10.50 10.09
N LEU A 190 3.26 -9.46 10.51
CA LEU A 190 3.64 -9.27 11.92
C LEU A 190 2.40 -9.18 12.82
N THR A 191 1.38 -8.43 12.39
CA THR A 191 0.14 -8.31 13.17
C THR A 191 -0.61 -9.64 13.23
N PHE A 192 -0.69 -10.40 12.15
CA PHE A 192 -1.31 -11.72 12.15
C PHE A 192 -0.56 -12.71 13.04
N ILE A 193 0.77 -12.74 12.99
CA ILE A 193 1.61 -13.59 13.84
C ILE A 193 1.39 -13.23 15.31
N MET A 194 1.41 -11.95 15.65
CA MET A 194 1.12 -11.48 17.01
C MET A 194 -0.28 -11.91 17.46
N PHE A 195 -1.28 -11.68 16.61
CA PHE A 195 -2.68 -12.00 16.90
C PHE A 195 -2.87 -13.52 17.18
N ILE A 196 -2.30 -14.37 16.33
CA ILE A 196 -2.35 -15.83 16.52
C ILE A 196 -1.62 -16.21 17.81
N SER A 197 -0.43 -15.65 18.05
CA SER A 197 0.34 -15.89 19.27
C SER A 197 -0.45 -15.48 20.52
N ASP A 198 -1.07 -14.33 20.51
CA ASP A 198 -1.83 -13.81 21.64
C ASP A 198 -3.10 -14.64 21.91
N ILE A 199 -3.76 -15.17 20.86
CA ILE A 199 -4.87 -16.11 21.02
C ILE A 199 -4.39 -17.42 21.67
N LEU A 200 -3.32 -18.00 21.13
CA LEU A 200 -2.81 -19.30 21.60
C LEU A 200 -2.28 -19.24 23.05
N ASN A 201 -1.81 -18.10 23.49
CA ASN A 201 -1.30 -17.88 24.84
C ASN A 201 -2.33 -17.20 25.77
N GLY A 202 -3.61 -17.11 25.38
CA GLY A 202 -4.66 -16.50 26.21
C GLY A 202 -4.45 -15.00 26.51
N GLN A 203 -3.57 -14.32 25.81
CA GLN A 203 -3.11 -12.96 26.15
C GLN A 203 -4.08 -11.85 25.71
N LEU A 204 -5.08 -12.14 24.88
CA LEU A 204 -6.01 -11.09 24.40
C LEU A 204 -7.09 -10.74 25.44
N TRP A 205 -7.51 -11.70 26.22
CA TRP A 205 -8.61 -11.56 27.20
C TRP A 205 -8.31 -12.34 28.49
N LEU A 206 -7.22 -11.99 29.18
CA LEU A 206 -6.95 -12.55 30.51
C LEU A 206 -8.07 -12.10 31.46
N THR A 207 -8.88 -13.02 31.90
CA THR A 207 -9.81 -12.84 33.01
C THR A 207 -9.14 -13.25 34.31
N GLU A 208 -9.43 -12.56 35.40
CA GLU A 208 -8.85 -12.76 36.75
C GLU A 208 -9.03 -14.18 37.34
N GLN A 209 -9.72 -15.10 36.65
CA GLN A 209 -10.02 -16.44 37.15
C GLN A 209 -8.87 -17.45 37.05
N GLU A 210 -7.75 -17.13 36.39
CA GLU A 210 -6.63 -18.07 36.25
C GLU A 210 -5.51 -17.83 37.27
N GLU A 211 -5.55 -16.73 38.05
CA GLU A 211 -4.53 -16.46 39.08
C GLU A 211 -4.78 -17.23 40.39
N ASP A 212 -5.99 -17.75 40.62
CA ASP A 212 -6.34 -18.46 41.89
C ASP A 212 -6.03 -19.98 41.85
N GLU A 213 -5.60 -20.55 40.73
CA GLU A 213 -5.26 -22.00 40.63
C GLU A 213 -3.76 -22.32 40.85
N ASP A 214 -2.89 -21.30 40.93
CA ASP A 214 -1.43 -21.48 41.09
C ASP A 214 -0.90 -21.10 42.51
N GLU A 215 -1.77 -20.82 43.52
CA GLU A 215 -1.43 -20.72 44.93
C GLU A 215 -1.82 -21.99 45.69
#